data_70cbfea433e038b0c76b700948ba6f0b
#
_entry.id   70cbfea433e038b0c76b700948ba6f0b
#
_cell.length_a   1.000
_cell.length_b   1.000
_cell.length_c   1.000
_cell.angle_alpha   90.00
_cell.angle_beta   90.00
_cell.angle_gamma   90.00
#
_symmetry.space_group_name_H-M   'P 1'
#
loop_
_entity.id
_entity.type
_entity.pdbx_description
1 polymer ?
#
loop_
_entity_poly.entity_id
_entity_poly.type
_entity_poly.pdbx_seq_one_letter_code
_entity_poly.pdbx_strand_id
1 'polypeptide(L)'
;FEPFNTGIAGERVPTVARLGDKRADRVALTRMCYGYSTLTPPLRTLAMYNAIANNGHYVRPHLVKKFSRIGEPDSIVPVTYVRRQVCDSVNAAKLRIMLHDVVWGDHGTARSLKDKDVELAGKTGTCFVTEIGTDKKVRYNLSRRRLAFCGFFPYENPKYSCIVLIKGAVHGAAGSSGRVMLQTAKKMYAHGLLGTELPITKNEKASLPTIYASDRLSLHKRVSQNPGLDKAKAF
;
A
#
# COMPACT_ATOMS: atom_id res chain seq x y z
N PHE A 1 -19.83 0.64 -0.37
CA PHE A 1 -18.74 0.43 -1.34
C PHE A 1 -19.31 -0.18 -2.60
N GLU A 2 -18.93 0.34 -3.75
CA GLU A 2 -19.29 -0.19 -5.07
C GLU A 2 -18.11 -0.94 -5.68
N PRO A 3 -18.33 -1.96 -6.53
CA PRO A 3 -17.27 -2.63 -7.26
C PRO A 3 -16.58 -1.65 -8.23
N PHE A 4 -15.34 -1.94 -8.61
CA PHE A 4 -14.64 -1.16 -9.63
C PHE A 4 -15.14 -1.45 -11.05
N ASN A 5 -15.78 -2.60 -11.24
CA ASN A 5 -16.23 -3.10 -12.54
C ASN A 5 -15.06 -3.27 -13.52
N THR A 6 -13.98 -3.90 -13.04
CA THR A 6 -12.76 -4.14 -13.84
C THR A 6 -12.95 -5.21 -14.91
N GLY A 7 -14.03 -5.98 -14.87
CA GLY A 7 -14.23 -7.17 -15.70
C GLY A 7 -13.55 -8.42 -15.16
N ILE A 8 -12.85 -8.35 -14.04
CA ILE A 8 -12.24 -9.52 -13.38
C ILE A 8 -13.36 -10.34 -12.71
N ALA A 9 -13.47 -11.62 -13.06
CA ALA A 9 -14.41 -12.51 -12.42
C ALA A 9 -14.12 -12.63 -10.91
N GLY A 10 -15.18 -12.56 -10.09
CA GLY A 10 -15.07 -12.67 -8.63
C GLY A 10 -14.64 -11.38 -7.92
N GLU A 11 -14.66 -10.24 -8.58
CA GLU A 11 -14.48 -8.96 -7.90
C GLU A 11 -15.50 -8.81 -6.76
N ARG A 12 -15.00 -8.45 -5.58
CA ARG A 12 -15.83 -8.28 -4.37
C ARG A 12 -15.68 -6.87 -3.82
N VAL A 13 -16.73 -6.41 -3.15
CA VAL A 13 -16.68 -5.18 -2.35
C VAL A 13 -16.14 -5.47 -0.94
N PRO A 14 -15.54 -4.47 -0.27
CA PRO A 14 -15.14 -4.62 1.13
C PRO A 14 -16.32 -4.93 2.04
N THR A 15 -16.11 -5.81 2.99
CA THR A 15 -17.04 -6.04 4.10
C THR A 15 -16.48 -5.35 5.34
N VAL A 16 -17.22 -4.37 5.86
CA VAL A 16 -16.82 -3.56 7.02
C VAL A 16 -18.00 -3.54 7.99
N ALA A 17 -17.74 -3.83 9.26
CA ALA A 17 -18.77 -3.71 10.30
C ALA A 17 -19.21 -2.23 10.41
N ARG A 18 -20.52 -1.99 10.46
CA ARG A 18 -21.10 -0.65 10.61
C ARG A 18 -21.62 -0.46 12.02
N LEU A 19 -21.53 0.77 12.53
CA LEU A 19 -22.19 1.14 13.79
C LEU A 19 -23.70 0.87 13.65
N GLY A 20 -24.27 0.18 14.65
CA GLY A 20 -25.68 -0.23 14.62
C GLY A 20 -25.93 -1.62 14.05
N ASP A 21 -24.98 -2.26 13.39
CA ASP A 21 -25.09 -3.67 13.03
C ASP A 21 -25.03 -4.55 14.29
N LYS A 22 -25.92 -5.56 14.38
CA LYS A 22 -25.89 -6.54 15.48
C LYS A 22 -24.55 -7.27 15.64
N ARG A 23 -23.69 -7.22 14.60
CA ARG A 23 -22.34 -7.80 14.58
C ARG A 23 -21.23 -6.79 14.92
N ALA A 24 -21.55 -5.50 15.04
CA ALA A 24 -20.61 -4.45 15.38
C ALA A 24 -20.64 -4.21 16.90
N ASP A 25 -20.14 -5.18 17.63
CA ASP A 25 -19.88 -4.99 19.05
C ASP A 25 -18.66 -4.06 19.26
N ARG A 26 -18.46 -3.60 20.50
CA ARG A 26 -17.31 -2.75 20.86
C ARG A 26 -15.97 -3.42 20.48
N VAL A 27 -15.92 -4.75 20.56
CA VAL A 27 -14.74 -5.55 20.21
C VAL A 27 -14.45 -5.50 18.70
N ALA A 28 -15.48 -5.55 17.85
CA ALA A 28 -15.31 -5.45 16.41
C ALA A 28 -14.74 -4.08 16.01
N LEU A 29 -15.23 -2.99 16.59
CA LEU A 29 -14.72 -1.64 16.35
C LEU A 29 -13.26 -1.50 16.78
N THR A 30 -12.90 -1.97 17.96
CA THR A 30 -11.51 -1.96 18.44
C THR A 30 -10.59 -2.77 17.50
N ARG A 31 -11.04 -3.93 17.04
CA ARG A 31 -10.27 -4.77 16.10
C ARG A 31 -10.10 -4.12 14.72
N MET A 32 -11.07 -3.32 14.27
CA MET A 32 -10.97 -2.58 13.01
C MET A 32 -9.81 -1.57 13.00
N CYS A 33 -9.45 -1.01 14.15
CA CYS A 33 -8.36 -0.04 14.26
C CYS A 33 -6.99 -0.61 13.80
N TYR A 34 -6.82 -1.93 13.89
CA TYR A 34 -5.60 -2.61 13.43
C TYR A 34 -5.85 -3.65 12.32
N GLY A 35 -7.00 -3.55 11.64
CA GLY A 35 -7.27 -4.26 10.38
C GLY A 35 -8.00 -5.59 10.52
N TYR A 36 -8.47 -5.99 11.71
CA TYR A 36 -9.35 -7.14 11.87
C TYR A 36 -10.83 -6.73 11.74
N SER A 37 -11.73 -7.71 11.71
CA SER A 37 -13.18 -7.50 11.51
C SER A 37 -13.55 -6.76 10.22
N THR A 38 -12.62 -6.69 9.27
CA THR A 38 -12.82 -6.16 7.93
C THR A 38 -12.30 -7.15 6.90
N LEU A 39 -12.96 -7.23 5.74
CA LEU A 39 -12.47 -7.96 4.58
C LEU A 39 -12.35 -6.98 3.41
N THR A 40 -11.13 -6.69 3.02
CA THR A 40 -10.85 -5.77 1.92
C THR A 40 -10.18 -6.53 0.78
N PRO A 41 -10.73 -6.50 -0.45
CA PRO A 41 -10.09 -7.09 -1.61
C PRO A 41 -8.70 -6.49 -1.84
N PRO A 42 -7.69 -7.28 -2.25
CA PRO A 42 -6.34 -6.78 -2.51
C PRO A 42 -6.30 -5.61 -3.49
N LEU A 43 -7.11 -5.66 -4.56
CA LEU A 43 -7.20 -4.58 -5.53
C LEU A 43 -7.66 -3.25 -4.91
N ARG A 44 -8.56 -3.30 -3.92
CA ARG A 44 -9.02 -2.09 -3.21
C ARG A 44 -7.91 -1.51 -2.33
N THR A 45 -7.18 -2.37 -1.66
CA THR A 45 -6.00 -1.96 -0.88
C THR A 45 -4.95 -1.34 -1.80
N LEU A 46 -4.64 -1.99 -2.93
CA LEU A 46 -3.71 -1.47 -3.92
C LEU A 46 -4.12 -0.09 -4.44
N ALA A 47 -5.41 0.09 -4.79
CA ALA A 47 -5.92 1.36 -5.29
C ALA A 47 -5.82 2.49 -4.24
N MET A 48 -5.94 2.16 -2.93
CA MET A 48 -5.71 3.12 -1.85
C MET A 48 -4.24 3.54 -1.75
N TYR A 49 -3.29 2.60 -1.84
CA TYR A 49 -1.86 2.92 -1.86
C TYR A 49 -1.48 3.69 -3.13
N ASN A 50 -2.09 3.34 -4.27
CA ASN A 50 -1.95 4.13 -5.49
C ASN A 50 -2.41 5.57 -5.29
N ALA A 51 -3.53 5.81 -4.60
CA ALA A 51 -4.00 7.17 -4.32
C ALA A 51 -3.00 7.97 -3.48
N ILE A 52 -2.35 7.35 -2.49
CA ILE A 52 -1.27 7.99 -1.70
C ILE A 52 -0.08 8.33 -2.60
N ALA A 53 0.35 7.40 -3.46
CA ALA A 53 1.42 7.61 -4.42
C ALA A 53 1.09 8.71 -5.44
N ASN A 54 -0.19 8.87 -5.78
CA ASN A 54 -0.73 9.78 -6.78
C ASN A 54 -1.37 11.05 -6.14
N ASN A 55 -0.71 11.61 -5.12
CA ASN A 55 -1.08 12.88 -4.47
C ASN A 55 -2.54 12.97 -4.00
N GLY A 56 -3.12 11.84 -3.58
CA GLY A 56 -4.49 11.76 -3.08
C GLY A 56 -5.56 11.50 -4.16
N HIS A 57 -5.19 11.32 -5.41
CA HIS A 57 -6.12 11.03 -6.50
C HIS A 57 -6.46 9.54 -6.55
N TYR A 58 -7.71 9.20 -6.23
CA TYR A 58 -8.18 7.82 -6.19
C TYR A 58 -8.73 7.39 -7.55
N VAL A 59 -7.84 6.83 -8.36
CA VAL A 59 -8.13 6.36 -9.73
C VAL A 59 -8.91 5.05 -9.68
N ARG A 60 -9.87 4.88 -10.61
CA ARG A 60 -10.56 3.60 -10.83
C ARG A 60 -9.62 2.67 -11.61
N PRO A 61 -9.25 1.49 -11.06
CA PRO A 61 -8.46 0.52 -11.82
C PRO A 61 -9.19 0.03 -13.06
N HIS A 62 -8.47 -0.13 -14.17
CA HIS A 62 -8.96 -0.75 -15.39
C HIS A 62 -7.86 -1.60 -16.02
N LEU A 63 -8.22 -2.63 -16.78
CA LEU A 63 -7.28 -3.56 -17.39
C LEU A 63 -6.89 -3.18 -18.81
N VAL A 64 -7.79 -2.51 -19.53
CA VAL A 64 -7.61 -2.12 -20.92
C VAL A 64 -7.13 -0.68 -20.97
N LYS A 65 -5.98 -0.43 -21.57
CA LYS A 65 -5.42 0.91 -21.78
C LYS A 65 -5.92 1.54 -23.07
N LYS A 66 -6.01 0.75 -24.14
CA LYS A 66 -6.43 1.21 -25.48
C LYS A 66 -6.97 0.07 -26.31
N PHE A 67 -7.76 0.42 -27.30
CA PHE A 67 -8.15 -0.46 -28.40
C PHE A 67 -7.50 0.03 -29.67
N SER A 68 -6.89 -0.89 -30.42
CA SER A 68 -6.26 -0.60 -31.73
C SER A 68 -6.95 -1.44 -32.79
N ARG A 69 -7.29 -0.82 -33.93
CA ARG A 69 -7.79 -1.48 -35.13
C ARG A 69 -6.94 -1.09 -36.32
N ILE A 70 -6.76 -2.02 -37.26
CA ILE A 70 -5.98 -1.75 -38.46
C ILE A 70 -6.70 -0.66 -39.26
N GLY A 71 -5.98 0.43 -39.60
CA GLY A 71 -6.51 1.55 -40.41
C GLY A 71 -7.31 2.59 -39.59
N GLU A 72 -7.46 2.42 -38.29
CA GLU A 72 -8.15 3.39 -37.41
C GLU A 72 -7.15 3.94 -36.34
N PRO A 73 -7.37 5.17 -35.87
CA PRO A 73 -6.58 5.70 -34.74
C PRO A 73 -6.90 4.92 -33.46
N ASP A 74 -5.89 4.80 -32.59
CA ASP A 74 -6.03 4.15 -31.28
C ASP A 74 -7.11 4.83 -30.42
N SER A 75 -8.07 4.06 -29.94
CA SER A 75 -9.06 4.51 -28.96
C SER A 75 -8.52 4.31 -27.54
N ILE A 76 -8.14 5.38 -26.87
CA ILE A 76 -7.59 5.36 -25.51
C ILE A 76 -8.73 5.32 -24.50
N VAL A 77 -8.65 4.36 -23.55
CA VAL A 77 -9.59 4.31 -22.42
C VAL A 77 -9.26 5.45 -21.46
N PRO A 78 -10.19 6.37 -21.19
CA PRO A 78 -9.94 7.52 -20.34
C PRO A 78 -9.76 7.11 -18.88
N VAL A 79 -8.86 7.81 -18.18
CA VAL A 79 -8.69 7.64 -16.72
C VAL A 79 -9.94 8.15 -16.01
N THR A 80 -10.55 7.29 -15.21
CA THR A 80 -11.72 7.65 -14.38
C THR A 80 -11.33 7.61 -12.90
N TYR A 81 -12.03 8.40 -12.09
CA TYR A 81 -11.77 8.51 -10.66
C TYR A 81 -12.91 7.92 -9.85
N VAL A 82 -12.60 7.12 -8.84
CA VAL A 82 -13.57 6.77 -7.77
C VAL A 82 -13.84 8.01 -6.94
N ARG A 83 -12.78 8.78 -6.66
CA ARG A 83 -12.84 10.09 -6.01
C ARG A 83 -11.66 10.94 -6.47
N ARG A 84 -11.90 12.18 -6.90
CA ARG A 84 -10.84 13.06 -7.40
C ARG A 84 -9.79 13.38 -6.33
N GLN A 85 -10.21 13.49 -5.07
CA GLN A 85 -9.32 13.79 -3.95
C GLN A 85 -9.81 13.03 -2.71
N VAL A 86 -9.00 12.13 -2.16
CA VAL A 86 -9.27 11.43 -0.90
C VAL A 86 -8.51 12.04 0.27
N CYS A 87 -7.39 12.70 0.00
CA CYS A 87 -6.64 13.55 0.93
C CYS A 87 -5.91 14.63 0.13
N ASP A 88 -5.56 15.73 0.74
CA ASP A 88 -4.74 16.77 0.10
C ASP A 88 -3.33 16.29 -0.21
N SER A 89 -2.62 16.98 -1.10
CA SER A 89 -1.29 16.60 -1.56
C SER A 89 -0.25 16.64 -0.42
N VAL A 90 -0.42 17.53 0.55
CA VAL A 90 0.48 17.64 1.72
C VAL A 90 0.35 16.40 2.60
N ASN A 91 -0.87 15.96 2.91
CA ASN A 91 -1.09 14.75 3.67
C ASN A 91 -0.69 13.49 2.89
N ALA A 92 -0.91 13.44 1.57
CA ALA A 92 -0.39 12.37 0.72
C ALA A 92 1.14 12.30 0.77
N ALA A 93 1.84 13.44 0.74
CA ALA A 93 3.29 13.51 0.88
C ALA A 93 3.76 13.00 2.25
N LYS A 94 3.10 13.39 3.35
CA LYS A 94 3.41 12.88 4.69
C LYS A 94 3.23 11.37 4.78
N LEU A 95 2.16 10.83 4.21
CA LEU A 95 1.92 9.38 4.15
C LEU A 95 2.99 8.67 3.33
N ARG A 96 3.46 9.24 2.22
CA ARG A 96 4.58 8.67 1.45
C ARG A 96 5.85 8.58 2.28
N ILE A 97 6.19 9.63 3.04
CA ILE A 97 7.34 9.63 3.96
C ILE A 97 7.20 8.50 4.99
N MET A 98 6.03 8.38 5.64
CA MET A 98 5.78 7.32 6.62
C MET A 98 5.91 5.92 6.00
N LEU A 99 5.43 5.72 4.77
CA LEU A 99 5.55 4.44 4.06
C LEU A 99 6.99 4.14 3.62
N HIS A 100 7.76 5.16 3.31
CA HIS A 100 9.18 5.04 3.02
C HIS A 100 9.97 4.65 4.29
N ASP A 101 9.67 5.24 5.43
CA ASP A 101 10.32 4.95 6.71
C ASP A 101 10.03 3.52 7.21
N VAL A 102 9.00 2.85 6.74
CA VAL A 102 8.80 1.41 6.98
C VAL A 102 9.96 0.57 6.44
N VAL A 103 10.56 1.00 5.31
CA VAL A 103 11.72 0.34 4.69
C VAL A 103 13.02 1.01 5.09
N TRP A 104 13.08 2.33 5.11
CA TRP A 104 14.32 3.10 5.23
C TRP A 104 14.58 3.69 6.60
N GLY A 105 13.56 3.79 7.45
CA GLY A 105 13.70 4.27 8.83
C GLY A 105 14.46 3.27 9.72
N ASP A 106 15.04 3.77 10.82
CA ASP A 106 15.87 2.97 11.73
C ASP A 106 15.09 1.86 12.45
N HIS A 107 13.80 2.08 12.67
CA HIS A 107 12.89 1.13 13.31
C HIS A 107 11.86 0.55 12.32
N GLY A 108 12.09 0.69 11.01
CA GLY A 108 11.18 0.19 9.98
C GLY A 108 11.02 -1.33 10.02
N THR A 109 9.77 -1.80 9.92
CA THR A 109 9.45 -3.24 9.96
C THR A 109 9.89 -3.99 8.71
N ALA A 110 10.29 -3.30 7.64
CA ALA A 110 10.71 -3.86 6.37
C ALA A 110 12.14 -3.44 5.96
N ARG A 111 13.01 -3.15 6.92
CA ARG A 111 14.41 -2.73 6.66
C ARG A 111 15.23 -3.70 5.82
N SER A 112 14.89 -4.99 5.87
CA SER A 112 15.52 -6.02 5.03
C SER A 112 15.24 -5.86 3.53
N LEU A 113 14.38 -4.91 3.16
CA LEU A 113 14.05 -4.57 1.76
C LEU A 113 14.81 -3.34 1.25
N LYS A 114 15.73 -2.75 2.03
CA LYS A 114 16.61 -1.69 1.55
C LYS A 114 17.41 -2.19 0.36
N ASP A 115 17.41 -1.43 -0.72
CA ASP A 115 18.16 -1.74 -1.93
C ASP A 115 18.70 -0.45 -2.56
N LYS A 116 19.93 -0.49 -3.09
CA LYS A 116 20.60 0.68 -3.65
C LYS A 116 20.02 1.16 -4.99
N ASP A 117 19.41 0.24 -5.75
CA ASP A 117 18.95 0.49 -7.11
C ASP A 117 17.46 0.87 -7.14
N VAL A 118 16.68 0.41 -6.15
CA VAL A 118 15.23 0.64 -6.10
C VAL A 118 14.79 1.03 -4.71
N GLU A 119 14.30 2.24 -4.55
CA GLU A 119 13.66 2.68 -3.30
C GLU A 119 12.18 2.29 -3.28
N LEU A 120 11.85 1.38 -2.36
CA LEU A 120 10.48 0.99 -2.08
C LEU A 120 9.89 1.84 -0.96
N ALA A 121 8.61 2.16 -1.08
CA ALA A 121 7.78 2.65 0.01
C ALA A 121 6.55 1.75 0.14
N GLY A 122 6.19 1.35 1.36
CA GLY A 122 5.06 0.45 1.55
C GLY A 122 4.89 -0.02 2.99
N LYS A 123 3.95 -0.94 3.19
CA LYS A 123 3.62 -1.47 4.52
C LYS A 123 3.45 -2.98 4.49
N THR A 124 4.00 -3.62 5.52
CA THR A 124 3.76 -5.02 5.84
C THR A 124 2.37 -5.22 6.42
N GLY A 125 1.70 -6.30 6.06
CA GLY A 125 0.46 -6.75 6.67
C GLY A 125 0.60 -8.21 7.09
N THR A 126 0.13 -8.54 8.28
CA THR A 126 0.14 -9.91 8.80
C THR A 126 -1.16 -10.18 9.51
N CYS A 127 -1.86 -11.24 9.11
CA CYS A 127 -3.02 -11.74 9.84
C CYS A 127 -3.04 -13.26 9.83
N PHE A 128 -3.76 -13.86 10.78
CA PHE A 128 -3.95 -15.30 10.82
C PHE A 128 -4.94 -15.78 9.76
N VAL A 129 -4.73 -16.99 9.25
CA VAL A 129 -5.70 -17.64 8.36
C VAL A 129 -6.88 -18.09 9.19
N THR A 130 -8.10 -17.84 8.70
CA THR A 130 -9.32 -18.37 9.29
C THR A 130 -9.66 -19.72 8.66
N GLU A 131 -10.02 -20.69 9.48
CA GLU A 131 -10.49 -22.02 9.09
C GLU A 131 -11.88 -22.28 9.66
N ILE A 132 -12.68 -23.03 8.94
CA ILE A 132 -14.00 -23.46 9.40
C ILE A 132 -13.81 -24.84 10.00
N GLY A 133 -14.04 -24.96 11.31
CA GLY A 133 -14.00 -26.24 12.00
C GLY A 133 -15.16 -27.17 11.58
N THR A 134 -15.09 -28.43 11.97
CA THR A 134 -16.17 -29.43 11.76
C THR A 134 -17.49 -29.01 12.41
N ASP A 135 -17.42 -28.21 13.46
CA ASP A 135 -18.55 -27.57 14.16
C ASP A 135 -19.08 -26.32 13.45
N LYS A 136 -18.65 -26.05 12.20
CA LYS A 136 -18.98 -24.86 11.40
C LYS A 136 -18.55 -23.52 12.04
N LYS A 137 -17.78 -23.54 13.13
CA LYS A 137 -17.26 -22.32 13.76
C LYS A 137 -15.98 -21.86 13.07
N VAL A 138 -15.88 -20.54 12.88
CA VAL A 138 -14.67 -19.91 12.32
C VAL A 138 -13.65 -19.75 13.44
N ARG A 139 -12.45 -20.27 13.22
CA ARG A 139 -11.31 -20.19 14.14
C ARG A 139 -10.08 -19.66 13.43
N TYR A 140 -9.19 -19.01 14.18
CA TYR A 140 -7.89 -18.61 13.64
C TYR A 140 -6.92 -19.79 13.74
N ASN A 141 -6.29 -20.12 12.61
CA ASN A 141 -5.15 -21.01 12.60
C ASN A 141 -3.89 -20.21 12.94
N LEU A 142 -3.39 -20.39 14.17
CA LEU A 142 -2.24 -19.62 14.68
C LEU A 142 -0.91 -20.01 14.02
N SER A 143 -0.86 -21.19 13.38
CA SER A 143 0.33 -21.67 12.68
C SER A 143 0.42 -21.14 11.23
N ARG A 144 -0.68 -20.62 10.67
CA ARG A 144 -0.76 -20.17 9.29
C ARG A 144 -1.13 -18.69 9.21
N ARG A 145 -0.37 -17.94 8.42
CA ARG A 145 -0.55 -16.51 8.27
C ARG A 145 -0.86 -16.12 6.83
N ARG A 146 -1.59 -15.04 6.67
CA ARG A 146 -1.64 -14.28 5.42
C ARG A 146 -0.69 -13.12 5.58
N LEU A 147 0.28 -13.04 4.68
CA LEU A 147 1.28 -12.00 4.66
C LEU A 147 1.04 -11.13 3.44
N ALA A 148 1.07 -9.83 3.63
CA ALA A 148 0.95 -8.86 2.56
C ALA A 148 2.10 -7.85 2.64
N PHE A 149 2.52 -7.37 1.48
CA PHE A 149 3.27 -6.13 1.36
C PHE A 149 2.62 -5.32 0.24
N CYS A 150 2.19 -4.10 0.56
CA CYS A 150 1.58 -3.19 -0.38
C CYS A 150 2.34 -1.87 -0.38
N GLY A 151 2.62 -1.34 -1.56
CA GLY A 151 3.39 -0.13 -1.68
C GLY A 151 3.57 0.32 -3.12
N PHE A 152 4.56 1.17 -3.34
CA PHE A 152 4.88 1.75 -4.65
C PHE A 152 6.38 1.97 -4.80
N PHE A 153 6.81 2.15 -6.02
CA PHE A 153 8.19 2.41 -6.39
C PHE A 153 8.30 3.11 -7.77
N PRO A 154 9.40 3.85 -8.05
CA PRO A 154 10.35 4.39 -7.07
C PRO A 154 9.67 5.32 -6.06
N TYR A 155 10.29 5.53 -4.87
CA TYR A 155 9.70 6.37 -3.83
C TYR A 155 9.53 7.84 -4.24
N GLU A 156 10.56 8.45 -4.80
CA GLU A 156 10.55 9.88 -5.12
C GLU A 156 9.53 10.22 -6.22
N ASN A 157 9.48 9.40 -7.27
CA ASN A 157 8.54 9.57 -8.39
C ASN A 157 7.80 8.24 -8.64
N PRO A 158 6.71 7.95 -7.92
CA PRO A 158 6.04 6.67 -8.01
C PRO A 158 5.46 6.42 -9.41
N LYS A 159 5.94 5.35 -10.05
CA LYS A 159 5.45 4.90 -11.37
C LYS A 159 4.57 3.66 -11.27
N TYR A 160 4.83 2.84 -10.27
CA TYR A 160 4.13 1.58 -10.09
C TYR A 160 3.70 1.42 -8.63
N SER A 161 2.49 0.97 -8.43
CA SER A 161 2.01 0.43 -7.17
C SER A 161 1.84 -1.08 -7.28
N CYS A 162 2.19 -1.79 -6.22
CA CYS A 162 2.17 -3.25 -6.19
C CYS A 162 1.63 -3.76 -4.85
N ILE A 163 0.92 -4.87 -4.89
CA ILE A 163 0.55 -5.65 -3.71
C ILE A 163 0.92 -7.10 -3.92
N VAL A 164 1.60 -7.67 -2.95
CA VAL A 164 1.91 -9.11 -2.90
C VAL A 164 1.23 -9.70 -1.70
N LEU A 165 0.40 -10.72 -1.92
CA LEU A 165 -0.31 -11.45 -0.88
C LEU A 165 0.11 -12.93 -0.90
N ILE A 166 0.56 -13.45 0.23
CA ILE A 166 0.92 -14.86 0.41
C ILE A 166 0.02 -15.46 1.49
N LYS A 167 -0.66 -16.56 1.15
CA LYS A 167 -1.54 -17.30 2.07
C LYS A 167 -0.82 -18.55 2.58
N GLY A 168 -0.89 -18.80 3.88
CA GLY A 168 -0.36 -20.02 4.49
C GLY A 168 1.14 -19.97 4.79
N ALA A 169 1.74 -18.78 4.78
CA ALA A 169 3.14 -18.60 5.09
C ALA A 169 3.46 -18.80 6.58
N VAL A 170 4.68 -19.24 6.86
CA VAL A 170 5.21 -19.47 8.20
C VAL A 170 6.11 -18.32 8.67
N HIS A 171 6.81 -17.67 7.74
CA HIS A 171 7.75 -16.57 8.03
C HIS A 171 7.13 -15.18 7.85
N GLY A 172 7.83 -14.13 8.32
CA GLY A 172 7.33 -12.75 8.33
C GLY A 172 7.13 -12.10 6.96
N ALA A 173 6.30 -11.05 6.91
CA ALA A 173 5.87 -10.42 5.67
C ALA A 173 7.00 -9.73 4.89
N ALA A 174 7.95 -9.07 5.55
CA ALA A 174 9.08 -8.42 4.88
C ALA A 174 9.96 -9.44 4.14
N GLY A 175 10.27 -10.57 4.81
CA GLY A 175 11.09 -11.63 4.23
C GLY A 175 10.41 -12.47 3.14
N SER A 176 9.09 -12.35 2.99
CA SER A 176 8.29 -13.12 2.02
C SER A 176 7.69 -12.21 0.95
N SER A 177 6.51 -11.63 1.22
CA SER A 177 5.79 -10.80 0.25
C SER A 177 6.56 -9.53 -0.14
N GLY A 178 7.25 -8.90 0.81
CA GLY A 178 8.10 -7.75 0.52
C GLY A 178 9.26 -8.09 -0.40
N ARG A 179 9.92 -9.23 -0.18
CA ARG A 179 11.03 -9.68 -1.04
C ARG A 179 10.57 -9.96 -2.47
N VAL A 180 9.40 -10.54 -2.67
CA VAL A 180 8.83 -10.73 -4.02
C VAL A 180 8.65 -9.39 -4.71
N MET A 181 8.09 -8.39 -4.02
CA MET A 181 7.93 -7.05 -4.57
C MET A 181 9.28 -6.41 -4.92
N LEU A 182 10.27 -6.50 -4.03
CA LEU A 182 11.62 -5.97 -4.29
C LEU A 182 12.25 -6.62 -5.52
N GLN A 183 12.21 -7.94 -5.64
CA GLN A 183 12.76 -8.65 -6.80
C GLN A 183 12.05 -8.27 -8.10
N THR A 184 10.72 -8.08 -8.06
CA THR A 184 9.95 -7.59 -9.21
C THR A 184 10.41 -6.20 -9.60
N ALA A 185 10.50 -5.28 -8.65
CA ALA A 185 10.95 -3.92 -8.89
C ALA A 185 12.39 -3.86 -9.44
N LYS A 186 13.31 -4.70 -8.93
CA LYS A 186 14.68 -4.81 -9.47
C LYS A 186 14.73 -5.31 -10.90
N LYS A 187 13.90 -6.32 -11.24
CA LYS A 187 13.79 -6.77 -12.63
C LYS A 187 13.26 -5.67 -13.54
N MET A 188 12.23 -4.95 -13.09
CA MET A 188 11.69 -3.80 -13.84
C MET A 188 12.73 -2.70 -14.02
N TYR A 189 13.56 -2.42 -13.01
CA TYR A 189 14.68 -1.49 -13.09
C TYR A 189 15.71 -1.95 -14.14
N ALA A 190 16.15 -3.21 -14.06
CA ALA A 190 17.10 -3.79 -14.99
C ALA A 190 16.62 -3.78 -16.46
N HIS A 191 15.30 -3.82 -16.68
CA HIS A 191 14.69 -3.69 -18.00
C HIS A 191 14.37 -2.24 -18.43
N GLY A 192 14.82 -1.23 -17.66
CA GLY A 192 14.57 0.18 -17.96
C GLY A 192 13.12 0.64 -17.78
N LEU A 193 12.23 -0.19 -17.20
CA LEU A 193 10.81 0.10 -17.08
C LEU A 193 10.51 1.16 -16.01
N LEU A 194 11.44 1.43 -15.11
CA LEU A 194 11.31 2.49 -14.10
C LEU A 194 11.67 3.88 -14.66
N GLY A 195 12.13 3.93 -15.90
CA GLY A 195 12.70 5.08 -16.56
C GLY A 195 14.13 5.29 -16.08
N THR A 196 15.04 5.48 -17.00
CA THR A 196 16.31 6.16 -16.75
C THR A 196 15.99 7.64 -16.64
N GLU A 197 15.41 8.10 -15.55
CA GLU A 197 15.58 9.49 -15.21
C GLU A 197 17.06 9.62 -14.85
N LEU A 198 17.80 10.32 -15.71
CA LEU A 198 19.08 10.90 -15.35
C LEU A 198 18.93 11.44 -13.91
N PRO A 199 19.89 11.21 -13.01
CA PRO A 199 19.78 11.69 -11.64
C PRO A 199 19.36 13.16 -11.70
N ILE A 200 18.23 13.48 -11.04
CA ILE A 200 17.70 14.85 -10.97
C ILE A 200 18.88 15.73 -10.64
N THR A 201 19.24 16.61 -11.55
CA THR A 201 20.39 17.48 -11.38
C THR A 201 20.19 18.28 -10.08
N LYS A 202 21.27 18.62 -9.38
CA LYS A 202 21.20 19.37 -8.12
C LYS A 202 20.31 20.62 -8.20
N ASN A 203 20.11 21.18 -9.39
CA ASN A 203 19.26 22.34 -9.64
C ASN A 203 17.76 22.02 -9.64
N GLU A 204 17.33 20.83 -10.04
CA GLU A 204 15.92 20.41 -9.97
C GLU A 204 15.51 20.00 -8.55
N LYS A 205 16.46 19.48 -7.73
CA LYS A 205 16.23 19.28 -6.29
C LYS A 205 15.98 20.60 -5.54
N ALA A 206 16.50 21.71 -6.02
CA ALA A 206 16.26 23.03 -5.43
C ALA A 206 14.88 23.62 -5.78
N SER A 207 14.22 23.14 -6.83
CA SER A 207 12.87 23.56 -7.23
C SER A 207 11.74 22.72 -6.60
N LEU A 208 12.07 21.60 -5.95
CA LEU A 208 11.13 20.88 -5.11
C LEU A 208 10.85 21.74 -3.87
N PRO A 209 9.58 21.96 -3.50
CA PRO A 209 9.27 22.84 -2.38
C PRO A 209 10.03 22.37 -1.12
N THR A 210 10.71 23.29 -0.48
CA THR A 210 11.58 23.14 0.71
C THR A 210 10.89 22.46 1.92
N ILE A 211 9.61 22.15 1.79
CA ILE A 211 8.77 21.42 2.74
C ILE A 211 9.33 20.04 3.09
N TYR A 212 10.11 19.40 2.19
CA TYR A 212 10.57 18.03 2.38
C TYR A 212 11.71 17.86 3.40
N ALA A 213 12.58 18.84 3.56
CA ALA A 213 13.73 18.70 4.47
C ALA A 213 13.39 19.13 5.91
N SER A 214 12.60 20.22 6.08
CA SER A 214 12.19 20.73 7.39
C SER A 214 11.14 19.85 8.07
N ASP A 215 10.20 19.26 7.30
CA ASP A 215 9.14 18.40 7.85
C ASP A 215 9.66 17.02 8.28
N ARG A 216 10.69 16.50 7.63
CA ARG A 216 11.35 15.24 8.04
C ARG A 216 11.96 15.36 9.45
N LEU A 217 12.67 16.47 9.71
CA LEU A 217 13.23 16.78 11.01
C LEU A 217 12.17 17.10 12.08
N SER A 218 11.08 17.77 11.72
CA SER A 218 10.02 18.14 12.65
C SER A 218 9.13 16.95 13.00
N LEU A 219 8.86 16.02 12.07
CA LEU A 219 8.14 14.79 12.36
C LEU A 219 8.96 13.83 13.26
N HIS A 220 10.25 13.67 12.99
CA HIS A 220 11.14 12.88 13.85
C HIS A 220 11.23 13.48 15.26
N LYS A 221 11.36 14.81 15.40
CA LYS A 221 11.36 15.48 16.72
C LYS A 221 10.03 15.35 17.46
N ARG A 222 8.88 15.41 16.77
CA ARG A 222 7.56 15.26 17.40
C ARG A 222 7.27 13.82 17.84
N VAL A 223 7.74 12.83 17.11
CA VAL A 223 7.60 11.41 17.49
C VAL A 223 8.53 11.05 18.65
N SER A 224 9.75 11.59 18.69
CA SER A 224 10.69 11.37 19.79
C SER A 224 10.35 12.13 21.07
N GLN A 225 9.56 13.20 20.99
CA GLN A 225 9.14 13.99 22.14
C GLN A 225 7.82 13.55 22.78
N ASN A 226 7.16 12.51 22.27
CA ASN A 226 5.91 12.03 22.80
C ASN A 226 6.08 10.63 23.45
N PRO A 227 6.44 10.56 24.76
CA PRO A 227 6.74 9.32 25.49
C PRO A 227 5.54 8.37 25.63
N GLY A 228 4.33 8.80 25.23
CA GLY A 228 3.12 7.98 25.23
C GLY A 228 3.02 6.96 24.10
N LEU A 229 3.80 7.11 23.01
CA LEU A 229 3.76 6.20 21.85
C LEU A 229 4.65 4.98 22.02
N ASP A 230 5.62 5.00 22.93
CA ASP A 230 6.49 3.84 23.21
C ASP A 230 5.79 2.73 24.00
N LYS A 231 4.69 3.01 24.68
CA LYS A 231 3.92 1.99 25.41
C LYS A 231 2.99 1.13 24.53
N ALA A 232 2.82 1.47 23.27
CA ALA A 232 2.04 0.67 22.31
C ALA A 232 2.82 -0.51 21.69
N LYS A 233 4.06 -0.78 22.15
CA LYS A 233 4.89 -1.88 21.66
C LYS A 233 4.64 -3.23 22.34
N ALA A 234 3.69 -3.33 23.25
CA ALA A 234 3.48 -4.52 24.09
C ALA A 234 2.13 -5.21 23.89
N PHE A 235 1.61 -5.25 22.65
CA PHE A 235 0.47 -6.13 22.31
C PHE A 235 0.57 -6.69 20.90
#